data_fc94d6a2bf514e15b299336cc00ee0d9
#
_entry.id   fc94d6a2bf514e15b299336cc00ee0d9
#
_cell.length_a   1.000
_cell.length_b   1.000
_cell.length_c   1.000
_cell.angle_alpha   90.00
_cell.angle_beta   90.00
_cell.angle_gamma   90.00
#
_symmetry.space_group_name_H-M   'P 1'
#
loop_
_entity.id
_entity.type
_entity.pdbx_description
1 polymer ?
#
loop_
_entity_poly.entity_id
_entity_poly.type
_entity_poly.pdbx_seq_one_letter_code
_entity_poly.pdbx_strand_id
1 'polypeptide(L)'
;MNTFNKNVGLWMRMVRDSQSKKHTQTKVGNHLGVTFQQIQKYERGMNCIGLEKFYDVCKLYNISDNMIGDLLRQFKETPNAETDLAISQKILQVIDGGKHE
;
A
#
# COMPACT_ATOMS: atom_id res chain seq x y z
N MET A 1 -14.51 8.04 7.19
CA MET A 1 -13.15 7.58 6.84
C MET A 1 -12.78 8.11 5.47
N ASN A 2 -11.64 8.74 5.32
CA ASN A 2 -11.38 9.40 4.06
C ASN A 2 -10.86 8.42 3.00
N THR A 3 -11.15 8.76 1.76
CA THR A 3 -10.82 7.91 0.61
C THR A 3 -9.32 7.70 0.46
N PHE A 4 -8.51 8.70 0.76
CA PHE A 4 -7.04 8.59 0.68
C PHE A 4 -6.53 7.45 1.57
N ASN A 5 -6.93 7.41 2.83
CA ASN A 5 -6.48 6.36 3.76
C ASN A 5 -6.98 4.98 3.34
N LYS A 6 -8.19 4.90 2.81
CA LYS A 6 -8.69 3.62 2.27
C LYS A 6 -7.86 3.14 1.09
N ASN A 7 -7.47 4.05 0.20
CA ASN A 7 -6.65 3.71 -0.96
C ASN A 7 -5.26 3.26 -0.53
N VAL A 8 -4.65 3.93 0.44
CA VAL A 8 -3.36 3.51 1.01
C VAL A 8 -3.47 2.10 1.57
N GLY A 9 -4.50 1.83 2.36
CA GLY A 9 -4.70 0.52 2.97
C GLY A 9 -4.91 -0.58 1.94
N LEU A 10 -5.72 -0.32 0.92
CA LEU A 10 -5.96 -1.26 -0.17
C LEU A 10 -4.65 -1.56 -0.91
N TRP A 11 -3.85 -0.54 -1.22
CA TRP A 11 -2.56 -0.73 -1.86
C TRP A 11 -1.63 -1.60 -1.01
N MET A 12 -1.56 -1.35 0.30
CA MET A 12 -0.73 -2.15 1.20
C MET A 12 -1.12 -3.63 1.13
N ARG A 13 -2.42 -3.92 1.14
CA ARG A 13 -2.91 -5.29 1.04
C ARG A 13 -2.57 -5.90 -0.32
N MET A 14 -2.79 -5.16 -1.40
CA MET A 14 -2.54 -5.64 -2.76
C MET A 14 -1.07 -5.94 -2.99
N VAL A 15 -0.17 -5.07 -2.55
CA VAL A 15 1.27 -5.28 -2.74
C VAL A 15 1.75 -6.44 -1.87
N ARG A 16 1.20 -6.60 -0.68
CA ARG A 16 1.52 -7.73 0.20
C ARG A 16 1.09 -9.06 -0.45
N ASP A 17 -0.12 -9.10 -1.01
CA ASP A 17 -0.67 -10.30 -1.65
C ASP A 17 0.00 -10.60 -2.99
N SER A 18 0.60 -9.61 -3.64
CA SER A 18 1.21 -9.78 -4.97
C SER A 18 2.59 -10.42 -4.93
N GLN A 19 3.17 -10.61 -3.75
CA GLN A 19 4.50 -11.21 -3.66
C GLN A 19 4.46 -12.70 -4.02
N SER A 20 5.54 -13.20 -4.65
CA SER A 20 5.65 -14.61 -5.01
C SER A 20 5.57 -15.53 -3.79
N LYS A 21 6.11 -15.09 -2.66
CA LYS A 21 5.80 -15.64 -1.34
C LYS A 21 4.96 -14.58 -0.63
N LYS A 22 3.70 -14.89 -0.38
CA LYS A 22 2.82 -13.95 0.30
C LYS A 22 3.38 -13.55 1.64
N HIS A 23 3.47 -12.25 1.86
CA HIS A 23 3.81 -11.71 3.16
C HIS A 23 2.58 -11.74 4.06
N THR A 24 2.77 -12.17 5.31
CA THR A 24 1.70 -12.07 6.30
C THR A 24 1.67 -10.67 6.89
N GLN A 25 0.54 -10.30 7.49
CA GLN A 25 0.45 -9.04 8.23
C GLN A 25 1.46 -9.02 9.39
N THR A 26 1.72 -10.16 10.00
CA THR A 26 2.73 -10.29 11.05
C THR A 26 4.13 -9.96 10.53
N LYS A 27 4.48 -10.45 9.35
CA LYS A 27 5.79 -10.18 8.76
C LYS A 27 5.98 -8.69 8.47
N VAL A 28 4.97 -8.06 7.89
CA VAL A 28 5.02 -6.61 7.62
C VAL A 28 5.07 -5.83 8.93
N GLY A 29 4.27 -6.24 9.92
CA GLY A 29 4.28 -5.62 11.23
C GLY A 29 5.66 -5.67 11.89
N ASN A 30 6.31 -6.83 11.84
CA ASN A 30 7.66 -6.99 12.39
C ASN A 30 8.65 -6.05 11.69
N HIS A 31 8.53 -5.90 10.37
CA HIS A 31 9.39 -4.99 9.62
C HIS A 31 9.20 -3.54 10.06
N LEU A 32 7.96 -3.14 10.33
CA LEU A 32 7.62 -1.77 10.70
C LEU A 32 7.68 -1.50 12.20
N GLY A 33 7.88 -2.53 13.01
CA GLY A 33 7.86 -2.39 14.46
C GLY A 33 6.47 -2.17 15.05
N VAL A 34 5.44 -2.74 14.41
CA VAL A 34 4.06 -2.65 14.90
C VAL A 34 3.42 -4.04 14.93
N THR A 35 2.26 -4.16 15.58
CA THR A 35 1.54 -5.42 15.66
C THR A 35 0.83 -5.74 14.34
N PHE A 36 0.48 -7.02 14.14
CA PHE A 36 -0.31 -7.39 12.96
C PHE A 36 -1.70 -6.74 12.99
N GLN A 37 -2.27 -6.52 14.17
CA GLN A 37 -3.54 -5.81 14.30
C GLN A 37 -3.43 -4.39 13.78
N GLN A 38 -2.30 -3.72 14.01
CA GLN A 38 -2.08 -2.38 13.49
C GLN A 38 -1.99 -2.39 11.97
N ILE A 39 -1.29 -3.38 11.38
CA ILE A 39 -1.26 -3.55 9.93
C ILE A 39 -2.67 -3.77 9.39
N GLN A 40 -3.46 -4.60 10.05
CA GLN A 40 -4.84 -4.84 9.64
C GLN A 40 -5.65 -3.55 9.62
N LYS A 41 -5.47 -2.70 10.62
CA LYS A 41 -6.17 -1.40 10.70
C LYS A 41 -5.72 -0.47 9.57
N TYR A 42 -4.43 -0.45 9.23
CA TYR A 42 -3.95 0.33 8.09
C TYR A 42 -4.57 -0.18 6.79
N GLU A 43 -4.59 -1.49 6.58
CA GLU A 43 -5.10 -2.10 5.35
C GLU A 43 -6.60 -1.86 5.17
N ARG A 44 -7.33 -1.74 6.26
CA ARG A 44 -8.76 -1.42 6.24
C ARG A 44 -9.06 0.08 6.18
N GLY A 45 -8.03 0.92 6.21
CA GLY A 45 -8.20 2.37 6.22
C GLY A 45 -8.74 2.90 7.53
N MET A 46 -8.72 2.11 8.60
CA MET A 46 -9.23 2.52 9.90
C MET A 46 -8.28 3.47 10.62
N ASN A 47 -6.99 3.32 10.39
CA ASN A 47 -5.95 4.20 10.93
C ASN A 47 -5.08 4.69 9.79
N CYS A 48 -4.60 5.92 9.92
CA CYS A 48 -3.67 6.51 8.97
C CYS A 48 -2.25 6.04 9.29
N ILE A 49 -1.55 5.49 8.30
CA ILE A 49 -0.14 5.15 8.47
C ILE A 49 0.69 6.44 8.45
N GLY A 50 1.65 6.54 9.36
CA GLY A 50 2.55 7.68 9.40
C GLY A 50 3.52 7.67 8.22
N LEU A 51 4.05 8.84 7.88
CA LEU A 51 4.89 9.03 6.70
C LEU A 51 6.13 8.15 6.72
N GLU A 52 6.82 8.06 7.85
CA GLU A 52 8.02 7.24 7.98
C GLU A 52 7.72 5.75 7.74
N LYS A 53 6.65 5.26 8.37
CA LYS A 53 6.25 3.86 8.21
C LYS A 53 5.79 3.57 6.78
N PHE A 54 5.11 4.51 6.15
CA PHE A 54 4.73 4.38 4.74
C PHE A 54 5.97 4.26 3.86
N TYR A 55 6.97 5.10 4.09
CA TYR A 55 8.23 5.03 3.36
C TYR A 55 8.89 3.66 3.54
N ASP A 56 8.89 3.13 4.78
CA ASP A 56 9.45 1.80 5.07
C ASP A 56 8.70 0.70 4.31
N VAL A 57 7.38 0.79 4.18
CA VAL A 57 6.60 -0.15 3.35
C VAL A 57 7.05 -0.06 1.88
N CYS A 58 7.19 1.14 1.36
CA CYS A 58 7.65 1.33 -0.02
C CYS A 58 9.01 0.68 -0.24
N LYS A 59 9.94 0.84 0.71
CA LYS A 59 11.27 0.24 0.59
C LYS A 59 11.23 -1.28 0.72
N LEU A 60 10.36 -1.80 1.58
CA LEU A 60 10.19 -3.25 1.70
C LEU A 60 9.80 -3.88 0.36
N TYR A 61 9.00 -3.19 -0.43
CA TYR A 61 8.51 -3.70 -1.72
C TYR A 61 9.26 -3.11 -2.92
N ASN A 62 10.42 -2.49 -2.68
CA ASN A 62 11.31 -1.97 -3.74
C ASN A 62 10.65 -0.90 -4.63
N ILE A 63 9.77 -0.10 -4.04
CA ILE A 63 9.18 1.04 -4.74
C ILE A 63 10.23 2.16 -4.74
N SER A 64 10.63 2.62 -5.92
CA SER A 64 11.62 3.69 -6.02
C SER A 64 11.04 5.02 -5.53
N ASP A 65 11.92 5.93 -5.12
CA ASP A 65 11.47 7.25 -4.64
C ASP A 65 10.69 8.01 -5.70
N ASN A 66 11.05 7.85 -6.97
CA ASN A 66 10.31 8.46 -8.08
C ASN A 66 8.87 7.93 -8.18
N MET A 67 8.67 6.64 -7.90
CA MET A 67 7.36 6.01 -7.96
C MET A 67 6.47 6.39 -6.77
N ILE A 68 7.07 6.76 -5.64
CA ILE A 68 6.30 7.14 -4.45
C ILE A 68 5.41 8.35 -4.74
N GLY A 69 5.92 9.35 -5.46
CA GLY A 69 5.13 10.51 -5.83
C GLY A 69 3.91 10.15 -6.69
N ASP A 70 4.11 9.28 -7.68
CA ASP A 70 3.01 8.80 -8.52
C ASP A 70 1.98 8.01 -7.70
N LEU A 71 2.46 7.20 -6.78
CA LEU A 71 1.62 6.40 -5.90
C LEU A 71 0.75 7.29 -5.02
N LEU A 72 1.35 8.29 -4.39
CA LEU A 72 0.61 9.24 -3.55
C LEU A 72 -0.46 9.99 -4.34
N ARG A 73 -0.14 10.40 -5.58
CA ARG A 73 -1.10 11.05 -6.46
C ARG A 73 -2.27 10.11 -6.77
N GLN A 74 -2.00 8.84 -7.06
CA GLN A 74 -3.05 7.86 -7.30
C GLN A 74 -3.98 7.71 -6.09
N PHE A 75 -3.42 7.68 -4.87
CA PHE A 75 -4.24 7.60 -3.66
C PHE A 75 -5.15 8.82 -3.53
N LYS A 76 -4.66 10.00 -3.89
CA LYS A 76 -5.40 11.25 -3.77
C LYS A 76 -6.50 11.36 -4.82
N GLU A 77 -6.20 10.99 -6.06
CA GLU A 77 -7.08 11.22 -7.21
C GLU A 77 -8.07 10.10 -7.46
N THR A 78 -7.80 8.90 -6.93
CA THR A 78 -8.68 7.75 -7.15
C THR A 78 -9.90 7.86 -6.23
N PRO A 79 -11.10 7.86 -6.77
CA PRO A 79 -12.29 7.74 -5.93
C PRO A 79 -12.36 6.37 -5.32
N ASN A 80 -13.19 5.79 -4.72
CA ASN A 80 -13.21 4.54 -3.98
C ASN A 80 -12.62 3.36 -4.76
N ALA A 81 -11.35 3.06 -4.57
CA ALA A 81 -10.65 1.98 -5.28
C ALA A 81 -11.20 0.58 -4.94
N GLU A 82 -11.81 0.38 -3.79
CA GLU A 82 -12.38 -0.92 -3.41
C GLU A 82 -13.58 -1.31 -4.28
N THR A 83 -14.31 -0.33 -4.80
CA THR A 83 -15.51 -0.58 -5.59
C THR A 83 -15.27 -0.46 -7.08
N ASP A 84 -14.09 -0.05 -7.50
CA ASP A 84 -13.75 0.09 -8.91
C ASP A 84 -12.49 -0.72 -9.21
N LEU A 85 -12.70 -1.90 -9.82
CA LEU A 85 -11.61 -2.82 -10.12
C LEU A 85 -10.60 -2.20 -11.10
N ALA A 86 -11.05 -1.41 -12.08
CA ALA A 86 -10.14 -0.78 -13.04
C ALA A 86 -9.21 0.20 -12.34
N ILE A 87 -9.72 0.96 -11.37
CA ILE A 87 -8.93 1.92 -10.61
C ILE A 87 -7.96 1.18 -9.68
N SER A 88 -8.42 0.09 -9.05
CA SER A 88 -7.56 -0.76 -8.23
C SER A 88 -6.39 -1.30 -9.03
N GLN A 89 -6.63 -1.71 -10.27
CA GLN A 89 -5.58 -2.20 -11.16
C GLN A 89 -4.59 -1.10 -11.54
N LYS A 90 -5.02 0.15 -11.67
CA LYS A 90 -4.09 1.27 -11.90
C LYS A 90 -3.12 1.45 -10.75
N ILE A 91 -3.58 1.32 -9.51
CA ILE A 91 -2.72 1.38 -8.34
C ILE A 91 -1.71 0.24 -8.39
N LEU A 92 -2.15 -0.97 -8.75
CA LEU A 92 -1.28 -2.12 -8.87
C LEU A 92 -0.26 -1.97 -10.00
N GLN A 93 -0.63 -1.35 -11.11
CA GLN A 93 0.29 -1.09 -12.23
C GLN A 93 1.47 -0.20 -11.83
N VAL A 94 1.26 0.76 -10.95
CA VAL A 94 2.36 1.58 -10.44
C VAL A 94 3.39 0.69 -9.74
N ILE A 95 2.93 -0.30 -8.96
CA ILE A 95 3.80 -1.26 -8.29
C ILE A 95 4.55 -2.11 -9.33
N ASP A 96 3.83 -2.63 -10.31
CA ASP A 96 4.42 -3.49 -11.36
C ASP A 96 5.45 -2.72 -12.19
N GLY A 97 5.17 -1.46 -12.52
CA GLY A 97 6.13 -0.61 -13.21
C GLY A 97 7.43 -0.44 -12.42
N GLY A 98 7.33 -0.39 -11.09
CA GLY A 98 8.50 -0.31 -10.23
C GLY A 98 9.32 -1.59 -10.16
N LYS A 99 8.73 -2.73 -10.51
CA LYS A 99 9.40 -4.03 -10.48
C LYS A 99 10.13 -4.38 -11.78
N HIS A 100 9.89 -3.67 -12.84
CA HIS A 100 10.41 -3.97 -14.18
C HIS A 100 11.74 -3.28 -14.47
N GLU A 101 12.54 -3.07 -13.51
CA GLU A 101 13.85 -2.46 -13.71
C GLU A 101 14.93 -3.46 -14.04
#